data_2548237559fd860d804660701ea763fe
#
_entry.id   2548237559fd860d804660701ea763fe
#
_cell.length_a   1.000
_cell.length_b   1.000
_cell.length_c   1.000
_cell.angle_alpha   90.00
_cell.angle_beta   90.00
_cell.angle_gamma   90.00
#
_symmetry.space_group_name_H-M   'P 1'
#
loop_
_entity.id
_entity.type
_entity.pdbx_description
1 polymer ?
#
loop_
_entity_poly.entity_id
_entity_poly.type
_entity_poly.pdbx_seq_one_letter_code
_entity_poly.pdbx_strand_id
1 'polypeptide(L)'
;MPNRSRPASGKEPPMTPRWILPIVTALMLGASVSAHAATIQITMENLVISPAEASAKVGDTIEWINKDIFVHTATARNGDWDVTMPPKKTGTLVLKKAGMIDYYCRFHPNMKATLEVAP
;
A
#
# COMPACT_ATOMS: atom_id res chain seq x y z
N MET A 1 85.83 30.24 -36.61
CA MET A 1 84.42 30.62 -36.55
C MET A 1 83.71 29.77 -35.57
N PRO A 2 83.41 30.23 -34.41
CA PRO A 2 82.73 29.41 -33.45
C PRO A 2 81.25 29.27 -33.82
N ASN A 3 80.83 28.06 -33.99
CA ASN A 3 79.41 27.76 -34.21
C ASN A 3 78.64 27.86 -32.87
N ARG A 4 77.71 28.77 -32.81
CA ARG A 4 76.88 28.94 -31.65
C ARG A 4 75.66 28.01 -31.78
N SER A 5 75.71 26.93 -31.12
CA SER A 5 74.53 26.07 -30.90
C SER A 5 73.53 26.81 -30.00
N ARG A 6 72.36 27.14 -30.49
CA ARG A 6 71.26 27.66 -29.68
C ARG A 6 70.73 26.52 -28.83
N PRO A 7 70.47 26.76 -27.57
CA PRO A 7 69.73 25.78 -26.78
C PRO A 7 68.30 25.69 -27.27
N ALA A 8 67.84 24.47 -27.49
CA ALA A 8 66.45 24.21 -27.81
C ALA A 8 65.58 24.69 -26.65
N SER A 9 64.69 25.62 -26.96
CA SER A 9 63.66 26.05 -26.01
C SER A 9 62.75 24.88 -25.77
N GLY A 10 62.87 24.26 -24.56
CA GLY A 10 61.96 23.24 -24.13
C GLY A 10 60.54 23.85 -23.98
N LYS A 11 59.69 23.52 -24.91
CA LYS A 11 58.28 23.79 -24.71
C LYS A 11 57.77 22.83 -23.61
N GLU A 12 57.48 23.38 -22.48
CA GLU A 12 56.75 22.62 -21.46
C GLU A 12 55.36 22.25 -22.04
N PRO A 13 54.95 20.98 -21.86
CA PRO A 13 53.61 20.62 -22.29
C PRO A 13 52.60 21.42 -21.51
N PRO A 14 51.52 21.90 -22.13
CA PRO A 14 50.46 22.63 -21.41
C PRO A 14 49.91 21.69 -20.36
N MET A 15 49.90 22.18 -19.13
CA MET A 15 49.17 21.50 -18.06
C MET A 15 47.70 21.44 -18.47
N THR A 16 47.24 20.24 -18.83
CA THR A 16 45.81 20.01 -19.03
C THR A 16 45.12 20.25 -17.70
N PRO A 17 44.13 21.12 -17.65
CA PRO A 17 43.36 21.28 -16.44
C PRO A 17 42.71 19.92 -16.14
N ARG A 18 43.02 19.39 -14.99
CA ARG A 18 42.25 18.27 -14.48
C ARG A 18 40.83 18.75 -14.32
N TRP A 19 39.98 18.33 -15.23
CA TRP A 19 38.56 18.47 -15.06
C TRP A 19 38.17 17.69 -13.85
N ILE A 20 38.07 18.40 -12.73
CA ILE A 20 37.40 17.85 -11.56
C ILE A 20 35.94 17.84 -11.95
N LEU A 21 35.48 16.69 -12.43
CA LEU A 21 34.06 16.44 -12.58
C LEU A 21 33.45 16.60 -11.18
N PRO A 22 32.56 17.55 -10.92
CA PRO A 22 31.83 17.53 -9.69
C PRO A 22 31.04 16.23 -9.69
N ILE A 23 31.35 15.36 -8.76
CA ILE A 23 30.47 14.23 -8.42
C ILE A 23 29.23 14.91 -7.88
N VAL A 24 28.25 15.15 -8.76
CA VAL A 24 26.90 15.49 -8.35
C VAL A 24 26.37 14.21 -7.73
N THR A 25 26.59 14.09 -6.42
CA THR A 25 25.88 13.09 -5.64
C THR A 25 24.43 13.55 -5.67
N ALA A 26 23.67 13.05 -6.61
CA ALA A 26 22.22 13.22 -6.62
C ALA A 26 21.71 12.50 -5.37
N LEU A 27 21.47 13.27 -4.32
CA LEU A 27 20.77 12.81 -3.14
C LEU A 27 19.35 12.52 -3.60
N MET A 28 19.08 11.26 -3.96
CA MET A 28 17.74 10.76 -4.16
C MET A 28 17.05 10.80 -2.81
N LEU A 29 16.38 11.92 -2.51
CA LEU A 29 15.37 11.93 -1.47
C LEU A 29 14.26 10.98 -1.95
N GLY A 30 14.36 9.73 -1.54
CA GLY A 30 13.26 8.80 -1.64
C GLY A 30 12.13 9.37 -0.78
N ALA A 31 11.11 9.96 -1.41
CA ALA A 31 9.88 10.27 -0.75
C ALA A 31 9.29 8.93 -0.30
N SER A 32 9.43 8.62 0.99
CA SER A 32 8.73 7.49 1.60
C SER A 32 7.25 7.83 1.55
N VAL A 33 6.54 7.25 0.59
CA VAL A 33 5.07 7.28 0.61
C VAL A 33 4.66 6.41 1.78
N SER A 34 4.33 7.03 2.91
CA SER A 34 3.69 6.33 4.02
C SER A 34 2.37 5.75 3.53
N ALA A 35 2.33 4.43 3.36
CA ALA A 35 1.08 3.74 3.12
C ALA A 35 0.26 3.79 4.41
N HIS A 36 -0.72 4.71 4.48
CA HIS A 36 -1.67 4.77 5.59
C HIS A 36 -2.67 3.62 5.47
N ALA A 37 -2.94 2.95 6.59
CA ALA A 37 -4.04 2.02 6.71
C ALA A 37 -5.36 2.77 6.48
N ALA A 38 -6.22 2.21 5.65
CA ALA A 38 -7.53 2.76 5.34
C ALA A 38 -8.62 2.11 6.21
N THR A 39 -9.74 2.81 6.36
CA THR A 39 -10.98 2.22 6.86
C THR A 39 -11.95 2.09 5.70
N ILE A 40 -12.41 0.87 5.45
CA ILE A 40 -13.32 0.54 4.36
C ILE A 40 -14.67 0.24 4.95
N GLN A 41 -15.68 1.02 4.54
CA GLN A 41 -17.05 0.86 5.02
C GLN A 41 -17.83 -0.07 4.11
N ILE A 42 -18.51 -1.03 4.72
CA ILE A 42 -19.44 -1.96 4.07
C ILE A 42 -20.76 -1.87 4.81
N THR A 43 -21.85 -1.69 4.07
CA THR A 43 -23.18 -1.62 4.67
C THR A 43 -23.92 -2.93 4.58
N MET A 44 -24.71 -3.22 5.60
CA MET A 44 -25.69 -4.30 5.62
C MET A 44 -27.07 -3.70 5.80
N GLU A 45 -27.84 -3.68 4.74
CA GLU A 45 -29.16 -3.05 4.71
C GLU A 45 -30.11 -3.86 3.83
N ASN A 46 -31.32 -4.03 4.27
CA ASN A 46 -32.35 -4.82 3.57
C ASN A 46 -31.87 -6.26 3.25
N LEU A 47 -31.15 -6.86 4.17
CA LEU A 47 -30.55 -8.19 4.02
C LEU A 47 -29.54 -8.29 2.86
N VAL A 48 -28.89 -7.19 2.52
CA VAL A 48 -27.86 -7.11 1.46
C VAL A 48 -26.57 -6.54 2.02
N ILE A 49 -25.47 -7.15 1.64
CA ILE A 49 -24.11 -6.64 1.92
C ILE A 49 -23.67 -5.79 0.71
N SER A 50 -23.33 -4.54 0.96
CA SER A 50 -22.93 -3.62 -0.12
C SER A 50 -21.68 -2.82 0.26
N PRO A 51 -20.66 -2.82 -0.60
CA PRO A 51 -20.51 -3.58 -1.83
C PRO A 51 -20.36 -5.09 -1.57
N ALA A 52 -20.87 -5.91 -2.47
CA ALA A 52 -20.72 -7.38 -2.38
C ALA A 52 -19.28 -7.84 -2.65
N GLU A 53 -18.50 -7.03 -3.31
CA GLU A 53 -17.08 -7.24 -3.56
C GLU A 53 -16.32 -5.99 -3.13
N ALA A 54 -15.36 -6.14 -2.26
CA ALA A 54 -14.53 -5.04 -1.77
C ALA A 54 -13.06 -5.42 -1.79
N SER A 55 -12.21 -4.43 -1.97
CA SER A 55 -10.75 -4.58 -1.97
C SER A 55 -10.14 -3.82 -0.82
N ALA A 56 -9.17 -4.43 -0.18
CA ALA A 56 -8.45 -3.89 0.96
C ALA A 56 -7.00 -4.36 0.95
N LYS A 57 -6.23 -3.93 1.92
CA LYS A 57 -4.85 -4.38 2.17
C LYS A 57 -4.71 -4.86 3.60
N VAL A 58 -3.72 -5.70 3.84
CA VAL A 58 -3.32 -6.06 5.21
C VAL A 58 -3.04 -4.79 6.01
N GLY A 59 -3.59 -4.70 7.21
CA GLY A 59 -3.52 -3.52 8.06
C GLY A 59 -4.70 -2.57 7.94
N ASP A 60 -5.51 -2.68 6.89
CA ASP A 60 -6.75 -1.92 6.76
C ASP A 60 -7.80 -2.40 7.77
N THR A 61 -8.71 -1.52 8.10
CA THR A 61 -9.87 -1.81 8.95
C THR A 61 -11.11 -1.92 8.10
N ILE A 62 -11.87 -2.99 8.24
CA ILE A 62 -13.21 -3.09 7.69
C ILE A 62 -14.19 -2.68 8.77
N GLU A 63 -15.14 -1.83 8.37
CA GLU A 63 -16.24 -1.36 9.20
C GLU A 63 -17.56 -1.78 8.56
N TRP A 64 -18.24 -2.75 9.15
CA TRP A 64 -19.56 -3.16 8.72
C TRP A 64 -20.62 -2.38 9.49
N ILE A 65 -21.45 -1.68 8.76
CA ILE A 65 -22.53 -0.87 9.32
C ILE A 65 -23.84 -1.60 9.11
N ASN A 66 -24.41 -2.14 10.19
CA ASN A 66 -25.72 -2.78 10.14
C ASN A 66 -26.81 -1.72 10.24
N LYS A 67 -27.52 -1.51 9.16
CA LYS A 67 -28.66 -0.56 9.08
C LYS A 67 -30.00 -1.24 9.29
N ASP A 68 -30.04 -2.54 9.44
CA ASP A 68 -31.25 -3.31 9.66
C ASP A 68 -31.61 -3.39 11.13
N ILE A 69 -32.84 -3.80 11.38
CA ILE A 69 -33.36 -4.10 12.73
C ILE A 69 -33.03 -5.52 13.20
N PHE A 70 -32.33 -6.29 12.36
CA PHE A 70 -31.90 -7.65 12.64
C PHE A 70 -30.42 -7.68 13.02
N VAL A 71 -30.04 -8.67 13.81
CA VAL A 71 -28.63 -9.00 14.05
C VAL A 71 -28.03 -9.53 12.74
N HIS A 72 -26.87 -9.04 12.38
CA HIS A 72 -26.08 -9.58 11.28
C HIS A 72 -24.69 -10.00 11.76
N THR A 73 -24.04 -10.83 10.98
CA THR A 73 -22.63 -11.18 11.16
C THR A 73 -21.87 -11.01 9.86
N ALA A 74 -20.57 -10.77 9.99
CA ALA A 74 -19.61 -10.95 8.91
C ALA A 74 -18.72 -12.11 9.30
N THR A 75 -18.98 -13.27 8.73
CA THR A 75 -18.35 -14.53 9.11
C THR A 75 -17.55 -15.09 7.95
N ALA A 76 -16.23 -15.12 8.08
CA ALA A 76 -15.36 -15.69 7.07
C ALA A 76 -15.61 -17.19 6.92
N ARG A 77 -15.79 -17.67 5.67
CA ARG A 77 -16.04 -19.11 5.43
C ARG A 77 -14.83 -19.97 5.78
N ASN A 78 -13.63 -19.39 5.74
CA ASN A 78 -12.41 -20.09 6.15
C ASN A 78 -12.18 -20.09 7.67
N GLY A 79 -13.05 -19.45 8.45
CA GLY A 79 -12.95 -19.41 9.91
C GLY A 79 -12.00 -18.34 10.46
N ASP A 80 -11.39 -17.50 9.63
CA ASP A 80 -10.41 -16.52 10.08
C ASP A 80 -11.00 -15.47 11.02
N TRP A 81 -12.27 -15.11 10.83
CA TRP A 81 -12.94 -14.12 11.67
C TRP A 81 -14.47 -14.25 11.65
N ASP A 82 -15.07 -13.76 12.70
CA ASP A 82 -16.52 -13.75 12.89
C ASP A 82 -16.90 -12.51 13.71
N VAL A 83 -17.49 -11.55 13.05
CA VAL A 83 -17.87 -10.26 13.63
C VAL A 83 -19.38 -10.17 13.72
N THR A 84 -19.90 -9.90 14.90
CA THR A 84 -21.33 -9.74 15.13
C THR A 84 -21.70 -8.26 15.22
N MET A 85 -22.72 -7.86 14.46
CA MET A 85 -23.28 -6.52 14.50
C MET A 85 -24.73 -6.59 14.99
N PRO A 86 -24.99 -6.15 16.23
CA PRO A 86 -26.37 -5.99 16.70
C PRO A 86 -27.17 -5.04 15.80
N PRO A 87 -28.50 -5.02 15.88
CA PRO A 87 -29.32 -4.10 15.09
C PRO A 87 -28.84 -2.65 15.21
N LYS A 88 -28.69 -1.96 14.07
CA LYS A 88 -28.26 -0.57 13.99
C LYS A 88 -26.86 -0.28 14.55
N LYS A 89 -26.05 -1.29 14.72
CA LYS A 89 -24.67 -1.18 15.25
C LYS A 89 -23.64 -1.48 14.18
N THR A 90 -22.43 -1.06 14.44
CA THR A 90 -21.25 -1.26 13.60
C THR A 90 -20.32 -2.28 14.21
N GLY A 91 -19.69 -3.10 13.37
CA GLY A 91 -18.61 -4.00 13.75
C GLY A 91 -17.35 -3.69 12.96
N THR A 92 -16.19 -3.87 13.55
CA THR A 92 -14.91 -3.57 12.92
C THR A 92 -13.95 -4.75 13.00
N LEU A 93 -13.05 -4.82 12.02
CA LEU A 93 -12.00 -5.84 11.95
C LEU A 93 -10.75 -5.24 11.30
N VAL A 94 -9.60 -5.43 11.93
CA VAL A 94 -8.31 -5.13 11.29
C VAL A 94 -7.85 -6.36 10.52
N LEU A 95 -7.56 -6.20 9.24
CA LEU A 95 -7.13 -7.28 8.37
C LEU A 95 -5.68 -7.65 8.63
N LYS A 96 -5.42 -8.93 8.86
CA LYS A 96 -4.08 -9.44 9.20
C LYS A 96 -3.51 -10.38 8.16
N LYS A 97 -4.33 -10.91 7.25
CA LYS A 97 -3.93 -11.88 6.23
C LYS A 97 -4.39 -11.46 4.85
N ALA A 98 -3.49 -11.59 3.87
CA ALA A 98 -3.83 -11.41 2.47
C ALA A 98 -4.60 -12.62 1.92
N GLY A 99 -5.38 -12.39 0.87
CA GLY A 99 -6.09 -13.41 0.13
C GLY A 99 -7.50 -13.01 -0.25
N MET A 100 -8.17 -13.89 -0.97
CA MET A 100 -9.60 -13.79 -1.28
C MET A 100 -10.39 -14.48 -0.17
N ILE A 101 -11.31 -13.77 0.44
CA ILE A 101 -12.08 -14.28 1.56
C ILE A 101 -13.57 -14.12 1.25
N ASP A 102 -14.26 -15.24 1.13
CA ASP A 102 -15.71 -15.27 1.08
C ASP A 102 -16.27 -15.23 2.49
N TYR A 103 -17.27 -14.41 2.71
CA TYR A 103 -17.93 -14.29 3.99
C TYR A 103 -19.44 -14.15 3.84
N TYR A 104 -20.16 -14.34 4.91
CA TYR A 104 -21.63 -14.37 4.92
C TYR A 104 -22.16 -14.01 6.31
N CYS A 105 -23.47 -13.77 6.37
CA CYS A 105 -24.16 -13.65 7.63
C CYS A 105 -24.69 -15.00 8.09
N ARG A 106 -24.35 -15.44 9.29
CA ARG A 106 -24.77 -16.76 9.82
C ARG A 106 -26.28 -16.87 10.02
N PHE A 107 -26.96 -15.76 10.26
CA PHE A 107 -28.40 -15.74 10.48
C PHE A 107 -29.21 -15.64 9.18
N HIS A 108 -28.57 -15.16 8.13
CA HIS A 108 -29.17 -14.92 6.82
C HIS A 108 -28.20 -15.39 5.73
N PRO A 109 -28.08 -16.68 5.47
CA PRO A 109 -27.00 -17.24 4.64
C PRO A 109 -26.96 -16.73 3.20
N ASN A 110 -28.06 -16.14 2.70
CA ASN A 110 -28.09 -15.50 1.39
C ASN A 110 -27.37 -14.13 1.36
N MET A 111 -27.11 -13.54 2.54
CA MET A 111 -26.23 -12.39 2.66
C MET A 111 -24.79 -12.85 2.59
N LYS A 112 -24.17 -12.67 1.44
CA LYS A 112 -22.80 -13.12 1.16
C LYS A 112 -22.04 -12.06 0.38
N ALA A 113 -20.74 -12.07 0.55
CA ALA A 113 -19.84 -11.12 -0.07
C ALA A 113 -18.42 -11.69 -0.16
N THR A 114 -17.57 -11.00 -0.88
CA THR A 114 -16.16 -11.35 -1.04
C THR A 114 -15.29 -10.16 -0.71
N LEU A 115 -14.21 -10.42 0.00
CA LEU A 115 -13.19 -9.44 0.33
C LEU A 115 -11.86 -9.88 -0.28
N GLU A 116 -11.27 -9.04 -1.12
CA GLU A 116 -9.93 -9.23 -1.66
C GLU A 116 -8.94 -8.42 -0.83
N VAL A 117 -8.01 -9.09 -0.19
CA VAL A 117 -7.02 -8.46 0.68
C VAL A 117 -5.64 -8.61 0.07
N ALA A 118 -5.06 -7.49 -0.38
CA ALA A 118 -3.69 -7.43 -0.85
C ALA A 118 -2.69 -7.45 0.32
N PRO A 119 -1.45 -7.92 0.06
CA PRO A 119 -0.38 -7.88 1.03
C PRO A 119 -0.06 -6.47 1.52
#